data_cfe2ef2cbe43e2eacdd25682eed84eec
#
_entry.id   cfe2ef2cbe43e2eacdd25682eed84eec
#
_cell.length_a   1.000
_cell.length_b   1.000
_cell.length_c   1.000
_cell.angle_alpha   90.00
_cell.angle_beta   90.00
_cell.angle_gamma   90.00
#
_symmetry.space_group_name_H-M   'P 1'
#
loop_
_entity.id
_entity.type
_entity.pdbx_description
1 polymer ?
#
loop_
_entity_poly.entity_id
_entity_poly.type
_entity_poly.pdbx_seq_one_letter_code
_entity_poly.pdbx_strand_id
1 'polypeptide(L)' 'IIMIKMGNRVSLFNNIGKEGTVVGFQKRKNDRRTAWSTIPQAHWSNNIIVQWDDGSVSEHLPEEVMRID' A
#
# COMPACT_ATOMS: atom_id res chain seq x y z
N ILE A 1 4.25 -8.54 12.28
CA ILE A 1 3.94 -8.37 10.85
C ILE A 1 2.43 -8.32 10.69
N ILE A 2 1.94 -7.17 10.33
CA ILE A 2 0.51 -6.99 10.10
C ILE A 2 0.22 -7.38 8.65
N MET A 3 -0.53 -8.45 8.48
CA MET A 3 -0.97 -8.86 7.15
C MET A 3 -2.28 -8.16 6.83
N ILE A 4 -2.28 -7.40 5.76
CA ILE A 4 -3.47 -6.71 5.28
C ILE A 4 -4.09 -7.53 4.15
N LYS A 5 -5.38 -7.80 4.27
CA LYS A 5 -6.14 -8.60 3.30
C LYS A 5 -7.28 -7.78 2.72
N MET A 6 -7.83 -8.25 1.61
CA MET A 6 -9.03 -7.64 1.04
C MET A 6 -10.17 -7.61 2.05
N GLY A 7 -10.85 -6.48 2.14
CA GLY A 7 -11.94 -6.28 3.07
C GLY A 7 -11.55 -5.73 4.42
N ASN A 8 -10.26 -5.65 4.71
CA ASN A 8 -9.81 -5.06 5.98
C ASN A 8 -9.99 -3.55 5.98
N ARG A 9 -10.31 -3.01 7.16
CA ARG A 9 -10.37 -1.57 7.37
C ARG A 9 -8.97 -1.06 7.67
N VAL A 10 -8.60 0.03 7.03
CA VAL A 10 -7.27 0.62 7.18
C VAL A 10 -7.35 2.13 7.31
N SER A 11 -6.29 2.70 7.85
CA SER A 11 -6.14 4.14 7.97
C SER A 11 -4.72 4.51 7.53
N LEU A 12 -4.51 5.76 7.17
CA LEU A 12 -3.17 6.25 6.83
C LEU A 12 -2.42 6.67 8.09
N PHE A 13 -1.13 6.35 8.16
CA PHE A 13 -0.28 6.82 9.26
C PHE A 13 -0.22 8.36 9.31
N ASN A 14 -0.25 9.00 8.13
CA ASN A 14 -0.18 10.44 8.02
C ASN A 14 -1.50 11.14 8.27
N ASN A 15 -2.59 10.40 8.25
CA ASN A 15 -3.94 10.98 8.34
C ASN A 15 -4.85 9.99 9.08
N ILE A 16 -4.74 9.98 10.39
CA ILE A 16 -5.41 9.00 11.24
C ILE A 16 -6.93 9.08 11.14
N GLY A 17 -7.48 10.23 10.80
CA GLY A 17 -8.93 10.40 10.65
C GLY A 17 -9.50 9.81 9.36
N LYS A 18 -8.66 9.42 8.41
CA LYS A 18 -9.11 8.92 7.13
C LYS A 18 -9.13 7.39 7.14
N GLU A 19 -10.33 6.82 7.02
CA GLU A 19 -10.51 5.38 7.03
C GLU A 19 -11.02 4.88 5.69
N GLY A 20 -10.64 3.66 5.34
CA GLY A 20 -11.07 3.04 4.11
C GLY A 20 -11.05 1.52 4.19
N THR A 21 -11.42 0.88 3.10
CA THR A 21 -11.46 -0.57 2.99
C THR A 21 -10.54 -1.02 1.86
N VAL A 22 -9.78 -2.06 2.11
CA VAL A 22 -8.91 -2.65 1.07
C VAL A 22 -9.79 -3.36 0.06
N VAL A 23 -9.72 -2.92 -1.20
CA VAL A 23 -10.53 -3.49 -2.29
C VAL A 23 -9.70 -4.28 -3.29
N GLY A 24 -8.39 -4.21 -3.19
CA GLY A 24 -7.53 -4.95 -4.10
C GLY A 24 -6.05 -4.76 -3.82
N PHE A 25 -5.25 -5.41 -4.64
CA PHE A 25 -3.79 -5.32 -4.56
C PHE A 25 -3.24 -5.12 -5.96
N GLN A 26 -2.12 -4.41 -6.06
CA GLN A 26 -1.43 -4.19 -7.31
C GLN A 26 0.06 -4.48 -7.11
N LYS A 27 0.60 -5.42 -7.88
CA LYS A 27 2.03 -5.66 -7.88
C LYS A 27 2.70 -4.67 -8.81
N ARG A 28 3.66 -3.93 -8.28
CA ARG A 28 4.46 -3.01 -9.07
C ARG A 28 5.93 -3.35 -8.94
N LYS A 29 6.61 -3.35 -10.08
CA LYS A 29 8.05 -3.54 -10.11
C LYS A 29 8.69 -2.19 -9.79
N ASN A 30 9.39 -2.13 -8.67
CA ASN A 30 10.09 -0.93 -8.28
C ASN A 30 11.48 -0.96 -8.89
N ASP A 31 11.62 -0.32 -10.06
CA ASP A 31 12.87 -0.28 -10.80
C ASP A 31 13.63 0.99 -10.41
N ARG A 32 14.12 1.05 -9.18
CA ARG A 32 15.01 2.11 -8.78
C ARG A 32 16.44 1.71 -9.14
N ARG A 33 16.84 2.11 -10.32
CA ARG A 33 18.25 2.07 -10.69
C ARG A 33 18.97 3.22 -10.00
N THR A 34 19.60 2.91 -8.89
CA THR A 34 20.65 3.81 -8.41
C THR A 34 21.90 3.51 -9.25
N ALA A 35 22.63 4.55 -9.60
CA ALA A 35 23.84 4.46 -10.41
C ALA A 35 24.93 3.59 -9.78
N TRP A 36 24.75 3.17 -8.55
CA TRP A 36 25.69 2.37 -7.76
C TRP A 36 25.32 0.89 -7.74
N SER A 37 24.13 0.55 -8.17
CA SER A 37 23.65 -0.81 -8.04
C SER A 37 24.05 -1.60 -9.27
N THR A 38 25.09 -2.39 -9.09
CA THR A 38 25.52 -3.38 -10.08
C THR A 38 24.66 -4.63 -10.03
N ILE A 39 23.78 -4.74 -9.05
CA ILE A 39 22.89 -5.88 -8.88
C ILE A 39 21.46 -5.43 -9.17
N PRO A 40 20.82 -5.96 -10.25
CA PRO A 40 19.42 -5.66 -10.49
C PRO A 40 18.57 -6.33 -9.41
N GLN A 41 18.23 -5.57 -8.39
CA GLN A 41 17.26 -6.02 -7.41
C GLN A 41 15.87 -5.63 -7.92
N ALA A 42 15.22 -6.58 -8.53
CA ALA A 42 13.82 -6.43 -8.87
C ALA A 42 13.00 -6.56 -7.59
N HIS A 43 12.71 -5.44 -6.95
CA HIS A 43 11.79 -5.42 -5.82
C HIS A 43 10.37 -5.29 -6.33
N TRP A 44 9.61 -6.36 -6.21
CA TRP A 44 8.19 -6.32 -6.41
C TRP A 44 7.54 -5.82 -5.13
N SER A 45 6.83 -4.70 -5.21
CA SER A 45 6.03 -4.22 -4.09
C SER A 45 4.56 -4.57 -4.32
N ASN A 46 3.92 -5.11 -3.30
CA ASN A 46 2.48 -5.35 -3.30
C ASN A 46 1.79 -4.10 -2.76
N ASN A 47 1.36 -3.22 -3.67
CA ASN A 47 0.63 -2.03 -3.28
C ASN A 47 -0.81 -2.38 -2.95
N ILE A 48 -1.39 -1.62 -2.04
CA ILE A 48 -2.75 -1.83 -1.57
C ILE A 48 -3.66 -0.79 -2.22
N ILE A 49 -4.77 -1.24 -2.78
CA ILE A 49 -5.79 -0.35 -3.32
C ILE A 49 -6.87 -0.19 -2.26
N VAL A 50 -7.09 1.04 -1.83
CA VAL A 50 -8.03 1.37 -0.76
C VAL A 50 -9.13 2.25 -1.29
N GLN A 51 -10.36 1.87 -1.01
CA GLN A 51 -11.52 2.72 -1.22
C GLN A 51 -11.83 3.41 0.10
N TRP A 52 -11.67 4.73 0.11
CA TRP A 52 -11.90 5.53 1.31
C TRP A 52 -13.39 5.79 1.52
N ASP A 53 -13.75 6.10 2.75
CA ASP A 53 -15.15 6.33 3.12
C ASP A 53 -15.77 7.54 2.41
N ASP A 54 -14.95 8.44 1.89
CA ASP A 54 -15.43 9.57 1.11
C ASP A 54 -15.74 9.20 -0.36
N GLY A 55 -15.54 7.95 -0.74
CA GLY A 55 -15.78 7.45 -2.08
C GLY A 55 -14.57 7.46 -3.00
N SER A 56 -13.46 8.05 -2.57
CA SER A 56 -12.24 8.07 -3.38
C SER A 56 -11.50 6.74 -3.29
N VAL A 57 -10.73 6.43 -4.34
CA VAL A 57 -9.90 5.23 -4.40
C VAL A 57 -8.47 5.63 -4.67
N SER A 58 -7.54 5.09 -3.90
CA SER A 58 -6.13 5.36 -4.10
C SER A 58 -5.28 4.14 -3.82
N GLU A 59 -4.07 4.13 -4.37
CA GLU A 59 -3.11 3.06 -4.19
C GLU A 59 -2.03 3.52 -3.22
N HIS A 60 -1.70 2.67 -2.25
CA HIS A 60 -0.70 2.98 -1.24
C HIS A 60 0.22 1.80 -1.01
N LEU A 61 1.41 2.08 -0.51
CA LEU A 61 2.31 1.03 -0.05
C LEU A 61 1.76 0.42 1.25
N PRO A 62 2.01 -0.89 1.50
CA PRO A 62 1.53 -1.53 2.73
C PRO A 62 2.02 -0.85 4.00
N GLU A 63 3.20 -0.24 3.94
CA GLU A 63 3.81 0.45 5.07
C GLU A 63 3.23 1.84 5.32
N GLU A 64 2.45 2.38 4.36
CA GLU A 64 1.81 3.68 4.51
C GLU A 64 0.45 3.61 5.23
N VAL A 65 -0.11 2.41 5.31
CA VAL A 65 -1.43 2.19 5.91
C VAL A 65 -1.31 1.30 7.13
N MET A 66 -2.26 1.44 8.04
CA MET A 66 -2.37 0.56 9.19
C MET A 66 -3.76 -0.06 9.25
N ARG A 67 -3.80 -1.32 9.65
CA ARG A 67 -5.05 -2.04 9.84
C ARG A 67 -5.69 -1.60 11.15
N ILE A 68 -6.98 -1.26 11.09
CA ILE A 68 -7.71 -0.74 12.25
C ILE A 68 -8.87 -1.63 12.71
N ASP A 69 -9.10 -2.75 12.04
CA ASP A 69 -10.16 -3.70 12.44
C ASP A 69 -9.65 -4.90 13.23
#